data_c0e9cc5a77be8586c1c903f4cf092032
#
_entry.id   c0e9cc5a77be8586c1c903f4cf092032
#
_cell.length_a   1.000
_cell.length_b   1.000
_cell.length_c   1.000
_cell.angle_alpha   90.00
_cell.angle_beta   90.00
_cell.angle_gamma   90.00
#
_symmetry.space_group_name_H-M   'P 1'
#
loop_
_entity.id
_entity.type
_entity.pdbx_description
1 polymer ?
#
loop_
_entity_poly.entity_id
_entity_poly.type
_entity_poly.pdbx_seq_one_letter_code
_entity_poly.pdbx_strand_id
1 'polypeptide(L)'
;MGEGMDHALVLLHGFPEHWWAWRDVLPTLAESTSRVFALDLRGFGTSDLTRGDCDLQQMANDVIGVVRALGVASFSVAGMGIGGTVAWMIGALAPLELRSVAVLSAPHPLGVQPVIGHAPWAGGRVLQGRLALPTGRERALRSGSLVTTVFRAWASPGNVDGLVSQSGTYRAALRRPFAAHTALRGLSSARKISREERRILSETLRVPVLSLVGRDDGAWSALDHAADAQFVDAPLTQIVIREAGHFLPEEAPQAVADALSEHVGAHAK
;
A
#
# COMPACT_ATOMS: atom_id res chain seq x y z
N MET A 1 -19.73 12.62 26.33
CA MET A 1 -18.63 12.46 25.37
C MET A 1 -19.00 11.23 24.54
N GLY A 2 -19.24 11.42 23.24
CA GLY A 2 -19.81 10.36 22.40
C GLY A 2 -18.82 9.23 22.14
N GLU A 3 -19.25 8.01 22.34
CA GLU A 3 -18.51 6.74 22.13
C GLU A 3 -18.22 6.43 20.64
N GLY A 4 -17.79 7.36 19.86
CA GLY A 4 -17.52 7.15 18.43
C GLY A 4 -16.49 8.07 17.80
N MET A 5 -15.91 8.99 18.56
CA MET A 5 -15.08 10.07 18.02
C MET A 5 -13.57 9.84 18.10
N ASP A 6 -13.12 8.66 18.49
CA ASP A 6 -11.68 8.39 18.70
C ASP A 6 -11.12 7.25 17.82
N HIS A 7 -11.77 6.99 16.69
CA HIS A 7 -11.30 6.06 15.69
C HIS A 7 -10.66 6.80 14.51
N ALA A 8 -9.51 6.31 14.02
CA ALA A 8 -8.81 6.87 12.87
C ALA A 8 -8.69 5.85 11.74
N LEU A 9 -8.78 6.32 10.49
CA LEU A 9 -8.35 5.59 9.31
C LEU A 9 -6.98 6.10 8.87
N VAL A 10 -6.01 5.19 8.80
CA VAL A 10 -4.65 5.49 8.35
C VAL A 10 -4.44 4.95 6.95
N LEU A 11 -4.03 5.81 6.02
CA LEU A 11 -3.82 5.52 4.61
C LEU A 11 -2.32 5.47 4.28
N LEU A 12 -1.86 4.37 3.68
CA LEU A 12 -0.47 4.12 3.31
C LEU A 12 -0.34 3.98 1.80
N HIS A 13 0.50 4.81 1.20
CA HIS A 13 0.71 4.85 -0.24
C HIS A 13 1.56 3.68 -0.77
N GLY A 14 1.57 3.52 -2.11
CA GLY A 14 2.40 2.58 -2.83
C GLY A 14 3.75 3.17 -3.30
N PHE A 15 4.45 2.39 -4.14
CA PHE A 15 5.65 2.84 -4.85
C PHE A 15 5.31 3.17 -6.31
N PRO A 16 5.76 4.26 -6.87
CA PRO A 16 6.74 5.25 -6.35
C PRO A 16 6.08 6.51 -5.77
N GLU A 17 4.98 6.36 -5.09
CA GLU A 17 4.09 7.43 -4.65
C GLU A 17 4.43 7.97 -3.25
N HIS A 18 3.56 8.86 -2.77
CA HIS A 18 3.49 9.39 -1.41
C HIS A 18 2.03 9.73 -1.08
N TRP A 19 1.71 10.35 0.06
CA TRP A 19 0.35 10.63 0.52
C TRP A 19 -0.59 11.21 -0.56
N TRP A 20 -0.07 11.91 -1.56
CA TRP A 20 -0.82 12.53 -2.65
C TRP A 20 -1.62 11.55 -3.49
N ALA A 21 -1.25 10.27 -3.47
CA ALA A 21 -2.01 9.19 -4.13
C ALA A 21 -3.46 9.10 -3.61
N TRP A 22 -3.69 9.53 -2.38
CA TRP A 22 -4.99 9.47 -1.72
C TRP A 22 -5.84 10.73 -1.87
N ARG A 23 -5.34 11.79 -2.55
CA ARG A 23 -5.98 13.13 -2.64
C ARG A 23 -7.44 13.10 -3.08
N ASP A 24 -7.78 12.22 -4.05
CA ASP A 24 -9.12 12.12 -4.62
C ASP A 24 -10.04 11.20 -3.80
N VAL A 25 -9.51 10.41 -2.89
CA VAL A 25 -10.22 9.53 -1.94
C VAL A 25 -10.52 10.25 -0.62
N LEU A 26 -9.60 11.09 -0.16
CA LEU A 26 -9.66 11.77 1.14
C LEU A 26 -10.95 12.57 1.39
N PRO A 27 -11.51 13.34 0.44
CA PRO A 27 -12.73 14.11 0.68
C PRO A 27 -13.91 13.22 1.10
N THR A 28 -14.17 12.15 0.36
CA THR A 28 -15.27 11.21 0.66
C THR A 28 -15.06 10.48 1.99
N LEU A 29 -13.82 10.06 2.27
CA LEU A 29 -13.51 9.41 3.55
C LEU A 29 -13.67 10.36 4.73
N ALA A 30 -13.34 11.64 4.58
CA ALA A 30 -13.50 12.64 5.64
C ALA A 30 -14.97 12.91 6.01
N GLU A 31 -15.90 12.62 5.10
CA GLU A 31 -17.35 12.72 5.38
C GLU A 31 -17.86 11.50 6.16
N SER A 32 -17.27 10.33 5.97
CA SER A 32 -17.71 9.05 6.54
C SER A 32 -16.93 8.61 7.79
N THR A 33 -15.74 9.15 8.00
CA THR A 33 -14.83 8.74 9.07
C THR A 33 -14.37 9.97 9.86
N SER A 34 -14.39 9.90 11.19
CA SER A 34 -14.10 11.06 12.04
C SER A 34 -12.69 11.61 11.91
N ARG A 35 -11.69 10.77 11.64
CA ARG A 35 -10.28 11.15 11.48
C ARG A 35 -9.62 10.30 10.40
N VAL A 36 -9.09 10.93 9.36
CA VAL A 36 -8.36 10.24 8.28
C VAL A 36 -6.96 10.83 8.16
N PHE A 37 -5.95 9.98 8.11
CA PHE A 37 -4.55 10.37 8.00
C PHE A 37 -3.89 9.65 6.82
N ALA A 38 -3.46 10.38 5.81
CA ALA A 38 -2.59 9.85 4.76
C ALA A 38 -1.13 10.09 5.13
N LEU A 39 -0.37 9.02 5.36
CA LEU A 39 1.01 9.09 5.83
C LEU A 39 1.99 8.85 4.70
N ASP A 40 3.07 9.61 4.70
CA ASP A 40 4.27 9.26 3.95
C ASP A 40 5.06 8.20 4.73
N LEU A 41 5.24 7.01 4.16
CA LEU A 41 6.08 5.98 4.76
C LEU A 41 7.53 6.46 4.87
N ARG A 42 8.27 5.90 5.83
CA ARG A 42 9.72 6.15 5.98
C ARG A 42 10.45 6.10 4.64
N GLY A 43 11.18 7.15 4.33
CA GLY A 43 11.94 7.25 3.08
C GLY A 43 11.18 7.75 1.88
N PHE A 44 9.89 8.07 2.02
CA PHE A 44 9.04 8.61 0.96
C PHE A 44 8.54 10.03 1.30
N GLY A 45 8.03 10.72 0.29
CA GLY A 45 7.37 12.01 0.41
C GLY A 45 8.18 13.02 1.21
N THR A 46 7.61 13.49 2.31
CA THR A 46 8.22 14.44 3.24
C THR A 46 8.75 13.80 4.53
N SER A 47 8.53 12.51 4.71
CA SER A 47 9.04 11.76 5.87
C SER A 47 10.57 11.67 5.90
N ASP A 48 11.11 11.33 7.08
CA ASP A 48 12.54 11.25 7.31
C ASP A 48 13.23 10.20 6.41
N LEU A 49 14.37 10.62 5.88
CA LEU A 49 15.24 9.81 5.04
C LEU A 49 16.31 9.17 5.92
N THR A 50 16.02 8.07 6.56
CA THR A 50 16.96 7.40 7.45
C THR A 50 18.09 6.71 6.70
N ARG A 51 19.30 6.77 7.25
CA ARG A 51 20.47 6.01 6.76
C ARG A 51 20.45 4.54 7.21
N GLY A 52 19.59 4.21 8.20
CA GLY A 52 19.46 2.87 8.79
C GLY A 52 18.64 1.91 7.94
N ASP A 53 18.42 0.72 8.47
CA ASP A 53 17.55 -0.26 7.84
C ASP A 53 16.10 0.25 7.79
N CYS A 54 15.45 -0.07 6.70
CA CYS A 54 14.06 0.27 6.44
C CYS A 54 13.37 -1.05 6.07
N ASP A 55 13.34 -1.98 7.06
CA ASP A 55 12.63 -3.23 6.89
C ASP A 55 11.12 -3.06 7.08
N LEU A 56 10.39 -4.08 6.72
CA LEU A 56 8.92 -4.05 6.73
C LEU A 56 8.38 -3.89 8.16
N GLN A 57 8.99 -4.58 9.12
CA GLN A 57 8.59 -4.50 10.52
C GLN A 57 8.83 -3.09 11.09
N GLN A 58 9.94 -2.45 10.73
CA GLN A 58 10.22 -1.07 11.15
C GLN A 58 9.20 -0.09 10.56
N MET A 59 8.84 -0.22 9.28
CA MET A 59 7.79 0.61 8.67
C MET A 59 6.45 0.44 9.39
N ALA A 60 6.08 -0.78 9.74
CA ALA A 60 4.86 -1.06 10.50
C ALA A 60 4.91 -0.42 11.90
N ASN A 61 6.02 -0.55 12.60
CA ASN A 61 6.22 0.06 13.92
C ASN A 61 6.18 1.60 13.88
N ASP A 62 6.70 2.22 12.81
CA ASP A 62 6.59 3.67 12.61
C ASP A 62 5.13 4.11 12.53
N VAL A 63 4.31 3.41 11.73
CA VAL A 63 2.88 3.72 11.59
C VAL A 63 2.17 3.57 12.94
N ILE A 64 2.40 2.46 13.65
CA ILE A 64 1.83 2.24 15.00
C ILE A 64 2.27 3.36 15.96
N GLY A 65 3.55 3.75 15.91
CA GLY A 65 4.10 4.84 16.72
C GLY A 65 3.43 6.18 16.43
N VAL A 66 3.20 6.50 15.16
CA VAL A 66 2.48 7.74 14.75
C VAL A 66 1.05 7.71 15.27
N VAL A 67 0.32 6.60 15.12
CA VAL A 67 -1.06 6.45 15.61
C VAL A 67 -1.13 6.72 17.13
N ARG A 68 -0.22 6.13 17.89
CA ARG A 68 -0.13 6.34 19.34
C ARG A 68 0.20 7.78 19.71
N ALA A 69 1.11 8.42 18.95
CA ALA A 69 1.46 9.81 19.16
C ALA A 69 0.31 10.78 18.84
N LEU A 70 -0.59 10.41 17.93
CA LEU A 70 -1.81 11.14 17.61
C LEU A 70 -2.90 11.01 18.69
N GLY A 71 -2.71 10.12 19.67
CA GLY A 71 -3.63 9.92 20.80
C GLY A 71 -4.99 9.37 20.38
N VAL A 72 -5.08 8.57 19.33
CA VAL A 72 -6.32 7.89 18.94
C VAL A 72 -6.49 6.60 19.73
N ALA A 73 -7.72 6.29 20.17
CA ALA A 73 -8.00 5.09 20.95
C ALA A 73 -8.03 3.82 20.09
N SER A 74 -8.41 3.95 18.82
CA SER A 74 -8.43 2.83 17.89
C SER A 74 -8.20 3.30 16.45
N PHE A 75 -7.76 2.38 15.59
CA PHE A 75 -7.54 2.70 14.18
C PHE A 75 -7.82 1.52 13.24
N SER A 76 -8.13 1.86 12.01
CA SER A 76 -8.07 0.97 10.86
C SER A 76 -6.92 1.41 9.95
N VAL A 77 -6.30 0.49 9.25
CA VAL A 77 -5.24 0.81 8.29
C VAL A 77 -5.63 0.35 6.89
N ALA A 78 -5.43 1.24 5.91
CA ALA A 78 -5.58 0.91 4.49
C ALA A 78 -4.27 1.20 3.76
N GLY A 79 -3.76 0.23 3.00
CA GLY A 79 -2.50 0.39 2.30
C GLY A 79 -2.53 -0.13 0.87
N MET A 80 -1.85 0.59 -0.04
CA MET A 80 -1.71 0.19 -1.43
C MET A 80 -0.29 -0.29 -1.73
N GLY A 81 -0.13 -1.36 -2.49
CA GLY A 81 1.17 -1.89 -2.90
C GLY A 81 2.10 -2.13 -1.71
N ILE A 82 3.23 -1.38 -1.61
CA ILE A 82 4.13 -1.46 -0.45
C ILE A 82 3.41 -1.07 0.85
N GLY A 83 2.52 -0.06 0.83
CA GLY A 83 1.70 0.30 1.97
C GLY A 83 0.75 -0.82 2.39
N GLY A 84 0.23 -1.60 1.44
CA GLY A 84 -0.56 -2.79 1.71
C GLY A 84 0.27 -3.91 2.34
N THR A 85 1.52 -4.09 1.90
CA THR A 85 2.46 -5.02 2.55
C THR A 85 2.74 -4.60 4.01
N VAL A 86 2.87 -3.29 4.26
CA VAL A 86 2.99 -2.74 5.64
C VAL A 86 1.70 -2.97 6.43
N ALA A 87 0.52 -2.82 5.81
CA ALA A 87 -0.76 -3.08 6.47
C ALA A 87 -0.92 -4.55 6.89
N TRP A 88 -0.48 -5.51 6.05
CA TRP A 88 -0.40 -6.92 6.43
C TRP A 88 0.51 -7.14 7.66
N MET A 89 1.68 -6.50 7.69
CA MET A 89 2.58 -6.59 8.85
C MET A 89 1.96 -5.98 10.11
N ILE A 90 1.27 -4.84 10.02
CA ILE A 90 0.55 -4.24 11.14
C ILE A 90 -0.53 -5.20 11.66
N GLY A 91 -1.29 -5.83 10.77
CA GLY A 91 -2.28 -6.84 11.12
C GLY A 91 -1.67 -8.03 11.86
N ALA A 92 -0.54 -8.54 11.39
CA ALA A 92 0.18 -9.67 11.99
C ALA A 92 0.83 -9.31 13.36
N LEU A 93 1.26 -8.05 13.55
CA LEU A 93 1.71 -7.53 14.85
C LEU A 93 0.57 -7.37 15.85
N ALA A 94 -0.66 -7.33 15.37
CA ALA A 94 -1.91 -7.29 16.15
C ALA A 94 -1.91 -6.26 17.31
N PRO A 95 -1.63 -4.97 17.06
CA PRO A 95 -1.71 -3.98 18.12
C PRO A 95 -3.16 -3.88 18.63
N LEU A 96 -3.31 -3.69 19.94
CA LEU A 96 -4.64 -3.69 20.61
C LEU A 96 -5.59 -2.63 20.07
N GLU A 97 -5.05 -1.55 19.53
CA GLU A 97 -5.78 -0.42 18.96
C GLU A 97 -6.32 -0.72 17.55
N LEU A 98 -5.82 -1.76 16.85
CA LEU A 98 -6.23 -2.09 15.48
C LEU A 98 -7.63 -2.69 15.43
N ARG A 99 -8.48 -2.19 14.52
CA ARG A 99 -9.85 -2.67 14.32
C ARG A 99 -10.06 -3.41 13.00
N SER A 100 -9.44 -2.93 11.92
CA SER A 100 -9.51 -3.60 10.62
C SER A 100 -8.32 -3.26 9.72
N VAL A 101 -8.12 -4.06 8.71
CA VAL A 101 -7.07 -3.89 7.69
C VAL A 101 -7.72 -3.84 6.32
N ALA A 102 -7.29 -2.92 5.46
CA ALA A 102 -7.60 -2.91 4.05
C ALA A 102 -6.31 -2.94 3.23
N VAL A 103 -6.25 -3.83 2.24
CA VAL A 103 -5.09 -3.96 1.35
C VAL A 103 -5.53 -3.76 -0.08
N LEU A 104 -4.84 -2.88 -0.80
CA LEU A 104 -5.13 -2.49 -2.15
C LEU A 104 -3.97 -2.90 -3.06
N SER A 105 -4.24 -3.72 -4.07
CA SER A 105 -3.20 -4.22 -4.99
C SER A 105 -1.97 -4.78 -4.26
N ALA A 106 -2.19 -5.49 -3.16
CA ALA A 106 -1.16 -6.00 -2.27
C ALA A 106 -1.55 -7.38 -1.71
N PRO A 107 -1.29 -8.47 -2.42
CA PRO A 107 -1.52 -9.82 -1.89
C PRO A 107 -0.64 -10.07 -0.65
N HIS A 108 -1.06 -11.01 0.19
CA HIS A 108 -0.28 -11.36 1.38
C HIS A 108 1.15 -11.78 1.00
N PRO A 109 2.19 -11.23 1.63
CA PRO A 109 3.58 -11.41 1.20
C PRO A 109 4.06 -12.88 1.16
N LEU A 110 3.47 -13.73 2.00
CA LEU A 110 3.77 -15.17 2.03
C LEU A 110 2.85 -16.01 1.13
N GLY A 111 1.74 -15.43 0.66
CA GLY A 111 0.77 -16.09 -0.21
C GLY A 111 1.17 -16.07 -1.68
N VAL A 112 2.03 -15.15 -2.07
CA VAL A 112 2.46 -15.01 -3.46
C VAL A 112 3.36 -16.19 -3.85
N GLN A 113 2.81 -17.08 -4.68
CA GLN A 113 3.58 -18.16 -5.31
C GLN A 113 4.26 -17.61 -6.56
N PRO A 114 5.54 -17.97 -6.84
CA PRO A 114 6.13 -17.73 -8.15
C PRO A 114 5.46 -18.63 -9.18
N VAL A 115 4.32 -18.19 -9.73
CA VAL A 115 3.59 -18.94 -10.75
C VAL A 115 4.33 -18.80 -12.07
N ILE A 116 5.06 -19.85 -12.44
CA ILE A 116 5.65 -20.00 -13.76
C ILE A 116 4.48 -20.15 -14.75
N GLY A 117 4.31 -19.17 -15.66
CA GLY A 117 3.38 -19.27 -16.78
C GLY A 117 2.10 -18.44 -16.71
N HIS A 118 1.76 -17.80 -15.60
CA HIS A 118 0.62 -16.89 -15.48
C HIS A 118 1.09 -15.46 -15.23
N ALA A 119 1.57 -14.80 -16.28
CA ALA A 119 1.78 -13.36 -16.26
C ALA A 119 0.62 -12.72 -17.04
N PRO A 120 -0.36 -12.07 -16.39
CA PRO A 120 -1.41 -11.35 -17.12
C PRO A 120 -0.79 -10.28 -18.04
N TRP A 121 0.34 -9.71 -17.64
CA TRP A 121 1.10 -8.73 -18.41
C TRP A 121 2.60 -9.00 -18.21
N ALA A 122 3.24 -9.63 -19.18
CA ALA A 122 4.68 -9.91 -19.15
C ALA A 122 5.54 -8.66 -18.82
N GLY A 123 5.08 -7.48 -19.23
CA GLY A 123 5.73 -6.19 -18.94
C GLY A 123 5.81 -5.85 -17.45
N GLY A 124 4.76 -6.07 -16.68
CA GLY A 124 4.72 -5.74 -15.24
C GLY A 124 5.69 -6.59 -14.43
N ARG A 125 5.73 -7.90 -14.65
CA ARG A 125 6.69 -8.81 -13.97
C ARG A 125 8.13 -8.59 -14.42
N VAL A 126 8.36 -8.28 -15.70
CA VAL A 126 9.68 -7.89 -16.20
C VAL A 126 10.15 -6.62 -15.50
N LEU A 127 9.27 -5.63 -15.31
CA LEU A 127 9.61 -4.42 -14.57
C LEU A 127 9.92 -4.72 -13.11
N GLN A 128 9.15 -5.58 -12.44
CA GLN A 128 9.45 -6.04 -11.09
C GLN A 128 10.85 -6.68 -10.99
N GLY A 129 11.22 -7.52 -11.97
CA GLY A 129 12.55 -8.08 -12.08
C GLY A 129 13.63 -7.01 -12.27
N ARG A 130 13.38 -6.03 -13.16
CA ARG A 130 14.30 -4.89 -13.37
C ARG A 130 14.45 -4.02 -12.12
N LEU A 131 13.39 -3.82 -11.36
CA LEU A 131 13.46 -3.13 -10.08
C LEU A 131 14.31 -3.86 -9.04
N ALA A 132 14.58 -5.15 -9.21
CA ALA A 132 15.51 -5.90 -8.37
C ALA A 132 16.99 -5.67 -8.72
N LEU A 133 17.30 -5.20 -9.95
CA LEU A 133 18.68 -4.97 -10.40
C LEU A 133 19.24 -3.65 -9.82
N PRO A 134 20.50 -3.60 -9.35
CA PRO A 134 21.01 -2.43 -8.60
C PRO A 134 21.37 -1.22 -9.46
N THR A 135 21.62 -1.38 -10.76
CA THR A 135 22.22 -0.33 -11.58
C THR A 135 21.22 0.66 -12.19
N GLY A 136 21.47 1.96 -12.05
CA GLY A 136 20.76 3.04 -12.73
C GLY A 136 19.37 3.40 -12.19
N ARG A 137 18.80 2.62 -11.27
CA ARG A 137 17.44 2.81 -10.73
C ARG A 137 17.27 4.15 -10.03
N GLU A 138 18.22 4.52 -9.20
CA GLU A 138 18.16 5.77 -8.43
C GLU A 138 18.15 6.99 -9.36
N ARG A 139 19.01 6.98 -10.38
CA ARG A 139 19.02 8.03 -11.40
C ARG A 139 17.70 8.09 -12.18
N ALA A 140 17.15 6.91 -12.52
CA ALA A 140 15.87 6.80 -13.25
C ALA A 140 14.68 7.29 -12.40
N LEU A 141 14.66 7.05 -11.09
CA LEU A 141 13.68 7.63 -10.18
C LEU A 141 13.81 9.15 -10.10
N ARG A 142 15.00 9.66 -9.87
CA ARG A 142 15.27 11.11 -9.77
C ARG A 142 14.94 11.87 -11.05
N SER A 143 15.15 11.27 -12.22
CA SER A 143 14.76 11.84 -13.52
C SER A 143 13.26 11.76 -13.79
N GLY A 144 12.53 10.86 -13.11
CA GLY A 144 11.12 10.56 -13.31
C GLY A 144 10.85 9.49 -14.38
N SER A 145 11.87 9.05 -15.12
CA SER A 145 11.67 8.04 -16.17
C SER A 145 11.19 6.70 -15.61
N LEU A 146 11.66 6.30 -14.43
CA LEU A 146 11.20 5.07 -13.77
C LEU A 146 9.76 5.24 -13.22
N VAL A 147 9.38 6.43 -12.75
CA VAL A 147 8.00 6.72 -12.31
C VAL A 147 7.02 6.48 -13.45
N THR A 148 7.27 7.12 -14.60
CA THR A 148 6.41 6.95 -15.79
C THR A 148 6.42 5.51 -16.34
N THR A 149 7.55 4.81 -16.23
CA THR A 149 7.64 3.40 -16.64
C THR A 149 6.79 2.52 -15.73
N VAL A 150 6.81 2.74 -14.43
CA VAL A 150 5.99 2.00 -13.45
C VAL A 150 4.51 2.26 -13.70
N PHE A 151 4.09 3.52 -13.88
CA PHE A 151 2.70 3.86 -14.20
C PHE A 151 2.22 3.17 -15.49
N ARG A 152 2.99 3.26 -16.58
CA ARG A 152 2.63 2.58 -17.84
C ARG A 152 2.56 1.07 -17.76
N ALA A 153 3.34 0.46 -16.87
CA ALA A 153 3.40 -1.00 -16.76
C ALA A 153 2.33 -1.59 -15.84
N TRP A 154 1.83 -0.81 -14.87
CA TRP A 154 0.97 -1.35 -13.82
C TRP A 154 -0.44 -0.75 -13.78
N ALA A 155 -0.66 0.41 -14.40
CA ALA A 155 -1.99 1.01 -14.51
C ALA A 155 -2.87 0.29 -15.54
N SER A 156 -4.18 0.45 -15.39
CA SER A 156 -5.15 0.10 -16.43
C SER A 156 -4.90 0.93 -17.71
N PRO A 157 -5.03 0.36 -18.90
CA PRO A 157 -4.79 1.09 -20.14
C PRO A 157 -5.53 2.42 -20.28
N GLY A 158 -6.76 2.50 -19.75
CA GLY A 158 -7.57 3.72 -19.79
C GLY A 158 -7.07 4.84 -18.86
N ASN A 159 -6.28 4.52 -17.85
CA ASN A 159 -5.86 5.46 -16.79
C ASN A 159 -4.40 5.91 -16.92
N VAL A 160 -3.63 5.29 -17.80
CA VAL A 160 -2.18 5.54 -17.96
C VAL A 160 -1.84 7.02 -18.16
N ASP A 161 -2.55 7.71 -19.06
CA ASP A 161 -2.23 9.10 -19.39
C ASP A 161 -2.51 10.04 -18.20
N GLY A 162 -3.60 9.78 -17.45
CA GLY A 162 -3.93 10.50 -16.22
C GLY A 162 -2.81 10.37 -15.19
N LEU A 163 -2.37 9.14 -14.88
CA LEU A 163 -1.27 8.87 -13.95
C LEU A 163 0.06 9.47 -14.41
N VAL A 164 0.41 9.30 -15.68
CA VAL A 164 1.65 9.87 -16.24
C VAL A 164 1.65 11.40 -16.13
N SER A 165 0.51 12.07 -16.27
CA SER A 165 0.40 13.52 -16.08
C SER A 165 0.74 13.96 -14.65
N GLN A 166 0.47 13.13 -13.64
CA GLN A 166 0.78 13.35 -12.23
C GLN A 166 2.23 13.01 -11.84
N SER A 167 2.98 12.34 -12.74
CA SER A 167 4.35 11.87 -12.47
C SER A 167 5.31 12.97 -11.99
N GLY A 168 5.04 14.23 -12.35
CA GLY A 168 5.81 15.40 -11.93
C GLY A 168 5.80 15.59 -10.40
N THR A 169 4.65 15.39 -9.76
CA THR A 169 4.46 15.50 -8.32
C THR A 169 5.31 14.47 -7.57
N TYR A 170 5.23 13.22 -7.98
CA TYR A 170 6.02 12.13 -7.38
C TYR A 170 7.51 12.29 -7.62
N ARG A 171 7.90 12.70 -8.83
CA ARG A 171 9.29 13.02 -9.14
C ARG A 171 9.85 14.13 -8.26
N ALA A 172 9.06 15.16 -7.95
CA ALA A 172 9.53 16.27 -7.11
C ALA A 172 9.99 15.78 -5.73
N ALA A 173 9.23 14.92 -5.08
CA ALA A 173 9.60 14.30 -3.80
C ALA A 173 10.87 13.44 -3.91
N LEU A 174 10.99 12.65 -4.99
CA LEU A 174 12.11 11.74 -5.23
C LEU A 174 13.42 12.45 -5.60
N ARG A 175 13.38 13.75 -5.92
CA ARG A 175 14.58 14.57 -6.17
C ARG A 175 15.27 15.08 -4.91
N ARG A 176 14.62 15.01 -3.77
CA ARG A 176 15.26 15.33 -2.48
C ARG A 176 16.53 14.47 -2.31
N PRO A 177 17.60 15.01 -1.68
CA PRO A 177 18.81 14.22 -1.41
C PRO A 177 18.45 12.91 -0.72
N PHE A 178 18.97 11.78 -1.20
CA PHE A 178 18.74 10.42 -0.71
C PHE A 178 17.32 9.84 -0.86
N ALA A 179 16.28 10.62 -1.23
CA ALA A 179 14.90 10.14 -1.32
C ALA A 179 14.75 8.95 -2.29
N ALA A 180 15.30 9.03 -3.50
CA ALA A 180 15.26 7.93 -4.45
C ALA A 180 15.98 6.67 -3.94
N HIS A 181 17.08 6.84 -3.22
CA HIS A 181 17.81 5.74 -2.59
C HIS A 181 16.95 5.05 -1.52
N THR A 182 16.38 5.81 -0.59
CA THR A 182 15.55 5.27 0.50
C THR A 182 14.26 4.64 0.01
N ALA A 183 13.59 5.23 -0.99
CA ALA A 183 12.41 4.64 -1.62
C ALA A 183 12.72 3.28 -2.26
N LEU A 184 13.84 3.13 -2.95
CA LEU A 184 14.28 1.85 -3.50
C LEU A 184 14.65 0.83 -2.43
N ARG A 185 15.23 1.27 -1.32
CA ARG A 185 15.48 0.39 -0.17
C ARG A 185 14.19 -0.10 0.45
N GLY A 186 13.22 0.77 0.71
CA GLY A 186 11.90 0.40 1.22
C GLY A 186 11.20 -0.62 0.32
N LEU A 187 11.17 -0.37 -1.01
CA LEU A 187 10.65 -1.34 -1.97
C LEU A 187 11.39 -2.68 -1.93
N SER A 188 12.72 -2.65 -1.79
CA SER A 188 13.52 -3.88 -1.73
C SER A 188 13.28 -4.65 -0.44
N SER A 189 13.09 -3.96 0.69
CA SER A 189 12.79 -4.56 1.98
C SER A 189 11.41 -5.22 2.01
N ALA A 190 10.38 -4.53 1.50
CA ALA A 190 9.04 -5.12 1.36
C ALA A 190 9.00 -6.39 0.48
N ARG A 191 10.00 -6.61 -0.36
CA ARG A 191 10.14 -7.80 -1.23
C ARG A 191 11.06 -8.88 -0.66
N LYS A 192 11.94 -8.55 0.27
CA LYS A 192 12.92 -9.46 0.88
C LYS A 192 12.53 -9.70 2.34
N ILE A 193 11.49 -10.50 2.52
CA ILE A 193 10.99 -10.85 3.85
C ILE A 193 12.07 -11.63 4.61
N SER A 194 12.55 -11.09 5.71
CA SER A 194 13.51 -11.71 6.62
C SER A 194 12.90 -12.93 7.32
N ARG A 195 13.74 -13.72 8.01
CA ARG A 195 13.25 -14.88 8.78
C ARG A 195 12.31 -14.46 9.91
N GLU A 196 12.60 -13.36 10.58
CA GLU A 196 11.78 -12.83 11.66
C GLU A 196 10.44 -12.27 11.14
N GLU A 197 10.48 -11.47 10.09
CA GLU A 197 9.28 -10.95 9.44
C GLU A 197 8.38 -12.08 8.90
N ARG A 198 8.99 -13.15 8.36
CA ARG A 198 8.25 -14.34 7.93
C ARG A 198 7.53 -15.00 9.09
N ARG A 199 8.17 -15.12 10.25
CA ARG A 199 7.56 -15.66 11.46
C ARG A 199 6.36 -14.83 11.88
N ILE A 200 6.49 -13.50 11.93
CA ILE A 200 5.39 -12.59 12.26
C ILE A 200 4.26 -12.72 11.25
N LEU A 201 4.56 -12.62 9.96
CA LEU A 201 3.56 -12.71 8.87
C LEU A 201 2.90 -14.11 8.76
N SER A 202 3.43 -15.14 9.42
CA SER A 202 2.77 -16.45 9.49
C SER A 202 1.65 -16.50 10.51
N GLU A 203 1.53 -15.50 11.40
CA GLU A 203 0.39 -15.39 12.30
C GLU A 203 -0.86 -14.94 11.52
N THR A 204 -1.98 -15.57 11.79
CA THR A 204 -3.25 -15.21 11.15
C THR A 204 -3.82 -13.93 11.77
N LEU A 205 -4.32 -13.04 10.91
CA LEU A 205 -4.99 -11.82 11.34
C LEU A 205 -6.35 -12.16 11.97
N ARG A 206 -6.62 -11.59 13.14
CA ARG A 206 -7.89 -11.76 13.87
C ARG A 206 -8.80 -10.54 13.78
N VAL A 207 -8.49 -9.61 12.90
CA VAL A 207 -9.30 -8.43 12.58
C VAL A 207 -9.84 -8.56 11.17
N PRO A 208 -11.02 -7.99 10.86
CA PRO A 208 -11.58 -8.01 9.51
C PRO A 208 -10.62 -7.44 8.47
N VAL A 209 -10.60 -8.07 7.29
CA VAL A 209 -9.74 -7.66 6.18
C VAL A 209 -10.57 -7.36 4.93
N LEU A 210 -10.28 -6.23 4.28
CA LEU A 210 -10.75 -5.89 2.94
C LEU A 210 -9.57 -6.00 1.97
N SER A 211 -9.71 -6.79 0.90
CA SER A 211 -8.72 -6.91 -0.17
C SER A 211 -9.33 -6.37 -1.47
N LEU A 212 -8.77 -5.25 -1.98
CA LEU A 212 -9.16 -4.64 -3.25
C LEU A 212 -8.08 -4.91 -4.30
N VAL A 213 -8.48 -5.36 -5.48
CA VAL A 213 -7.56 -5.57 -6.60
C VAL A 213 -8.13 -4.99 -7.88
N GLY A 214 -7.32 -4.28 -8.64
CA GLY A 214 -7.68 -3.83 -9.98
C GLY A 214 -7.70 -5.00 -10.97
N ARG A 215 -8.73 -5.06 -11.81
CA ARG A 215 -8.83 -6.11 -12.82
C ARG A 215 -7.66 -6.12 -13.79
N ASP A 216 -7.17 -4.93 -14.10
CA ASP A 216 -6.11 -4.68 -15.08
C ASP A 216 -4.76 -4.40 -14.39
N ASP A 217 -4.60 -4.81 -13.12
CA ASP A 217 -3.35 -4.61 -12.37
C ASP A 217 -2.17 -5.31 -13.06
N GLY A 218 -1.21 -4.52 -13.53
CA GLY A 218 -0.02 -5.01 -14.21
C GLY A 218 1.04 -5.61 -13.30
N ALA A 219 0.92 -5.44 -11.97
CA ALA A 219 1.85 -5.99 -11.00
C ALA A 219 1.33 -7.30 -10.37
N TRP A 220 0.03 -7.35 -10.07
CA TRP A 220 -0.64 -8.47 -9.40
C TRP A 220 -1.95 -8.82 -10.11
N SER A 221 -2.34 -10.07 -10.05
CA SER A 221 -3.63 -10.54 -10.55
C SER A 221 -4.53 -10.93 -9.38
N ALA A 222 -5.82 -11.06 -9.62
CA ALA A 222 -6.74 -11.59 -8.61
C ALA A 222 -6.34 -12.98 -8.10
N LEU A 223 -5.63 -13.78 -8.91
CA LEU A 223 -5.12 -15.09 -8.49
C LEU A 223 -3.98 -14.98 -7.47
N ASP A 224 -3.19 -13.91 -7.52
CA ASP A 224 -2.12 -13.68 -6.54
C ASP A 224 -2.71 -13.40 -5.15
N HIS A 225 -3.97 -12.92 -5.07
CA HIS A 225 -4.73 -12.69 -3.83
C HIS A 225 -5.50 -13.92 -3.33
N ALA A 226 -5.55 -15.00 -4.10
CA ALA A 226 -6.33 -16.19 -3.72
C ALA A 226 -5.84 -16.85 -2.42
N ALA A 227 -4.57 -16.69 -2.09
CA ALA A 227 -3.98 -17.23 -0.87
C ALA A 227 -4.22 -16.36 0.38
N ASP A 228 -4.72 -15.13 0.24
CA ASP A 228 -4.90 -14.19 1.36
C ASP A 228 -5.76 -14.81 2.48
N ALA A 229 -6.78 -15.60 2.12
CA ALA A 229 -7.66 -16.27 3.07
C ALA A 229 -6.93 -17.22 4.04
N GLN A 230 -5.76 -17.73 3.69
CA GLN A 230 -4.97 -18.61 4.55
C GLN A 230 -4.34 -17.87 5.73
N PHE A 231 -4.28 -16.55 5.66
CA PHE A 231 -3.65 -15.68 6.66
C PHE A 231 -4.66 -14.83 7.45
N VAL A 232 -5.96 -15.14 7.33
CA VAL A 232 -7.02 -14.37 8.00
C VAL A 232 -7.96 -15.33 8.73
N ASP A 233 -8.03 -15.18 10.06
CA ASP A 233 -8.98 -15.87 10.96
C ASP A 233 -10.05 -14.87 11.44
N ALA A 234 -10.66 -14.17 10.47
CA ALA A 234 -11.67 -13.13 10.64
C ALA A 234 -12.42 -12.96 9.31
N PRO A 235 -13.47 -12.14 9.23
CA PRO A 235 -14.12 -11.84 7.95
C PRO A 235 -13.13 -11.26 6.92
N LEU A 236 -13.10 -11.87 5.73
CA LEU A 236 -12.33 -11.40 4.58
C LEU A 236 -13.28 -11.07 3.44
N THR A 237 -13.27 -9.81 3.00
CA THR A 237 -13.99 -9.34 1.81
C THR A 237 -12.98 -9.08 0.69
N GLN A 238 -13.19 -9.69 -0.47
CA GLN A 238 -12.34 -9.47 -1.65
C GLN A 238 -13.17 -8.86 -2.77
N ILE A 239 -12.71 -7.72 -3.32
CA ILE A 239 -13.40 -7.00 -4.38
C ILE A 239 -12.44 -6.76 -5.56
N VAL A 240 -12.89 -7.12 -6.76
CA VAL A 240 -12.19 -6.81 -8.01
C VAL A 240 -12.81 -5.57 -8.64
N ILE A 241 -12.02 -4.48 -8.73
CA ILE A 241 -12.45 -3.22 -9.33
C ILE A 241 -12.18 -3.28 -10.83
N ARG A 242 -13.23 -3.10 -11.63
CA ARG A 242 -13.14 -3.08 -13.10
C ARG A 242 -12.52 -1.77 -13.58
N GLU A 243 -11.89 -1.80 -14.74
CA GLU A 243 -11.29 -0.64 -15.40
C GLU A 243 -10.25 0.10 -14.52
N ALA A 244 -9.65 -0.63 -13.58
CA ALA A 244 -8.60 -0.13 -12.71
C ALA A 244 -7.42 -1.11 -12.69
N GLY A 245 -6.22 -0.56 -12.58
CA GLY A 245 -4.96 -1.28 -12.47
C GLY A 245 -4.43 -1.28 -11.04
N HIS A 246 -3.12 -1.06 -10.91
CA HIS A 246 -2.41 -1.13 -9.63
C HIS A 246 -2.68 0.04 -8.70
N PHE A 247 -2.89 1.24 -9.26
CA PHE A 247 -2.95 2.51 -8.53
C PHE A 247 -4.39 2.86 -8.15
N LEU A 248 -5.07 1.96 -7.45
CA LEU A 248 -6.49 2.02 -7.17
C LEU A 248 -6.99 3.36 -6.62
N PRO A 249 -6.31 4.05 -5.68
CA PRO A 249 -6.76 5.35 -5.17
C PRO A 249 -6.79 6.45 -6.25
N GLU A 250 -5.97 6.34 -7.29
CA GLU A 250 -5.92 7.29 -8.39
C GLU A 250 -6.74 6.85 -9.61
N GLU A 251 -6.89 5.54 -9.81
CA GLU A 251 -7.59 4.97 -10.98
C GLU A 251 -9.09 4.81 -10.75
N ALA A 252 -9.51 4.57 -9.50
CA ALA A 252 -10.90 4.36 -9.13
C ALA A 252 -11.24 4.96 -7.75
N PRO A 253 -10.99 6.28 -7.53
CA PRO A 253 -11.07 6.91 -6.21
C PRO A 253 -12.43 6.72 -5.53
N GLN A 254 -13.54 6.85 -6.27
CA GLN A 254 -14.87 6.69 -5.69
C GLN A 254 -15.13 5.25 -5.22
N ALA A 255 -14.80 4.26 -6.05
CA ALA A 255 -14.98 2.85 -5.67
C ALA A 255 -14.12 2.47 -4.45
N VAL A 256 -12.91 3.02 -4.37
CA VAL A 256 -12.02 2.84 -3.21
C VAL A 256 -12.61 3.51 -1.97
N ALA A 257 -13.08 4.75 -2.08
CA ALA A 257 -13.67 5.49 -0.98
C ALA A 257 -14.91 4.79 -0.43
N ASP A 258 -15.81 4.33 -1.29
CA ASP A 258 -17.04 3.62 -0.91
C ASP A 258 -16.71 2.31 -0.18
N ALA A 259 -15.82 1.49 -0.74
CA ALA A 259 -15.43 0.22 -0.13
C ALA A 259 -14.73 0.41 1.22
N LEU A 260 -13.86 1.41 1.36
CA LEU A 260 -13.20 1.74 2.62
C LEU A 260 -14.18 2.29 3.66
N SER A 261 -15.09 3.17 3.25
CA SER A 261 -16.13 3.74 4.14
C SER A 261 -17.02 2.64 4.71
N GLU A 262 -17.49 1.73 3.87
CA GLU A 262 -18.30 0.58 4.30
C GLU A 262 -17.53 -0.32 5.26
N HIS A 263 -16.31 -0.71 4.89
CA HIS A 263 -15.48 -1.61 5.70
C HIS A 263 -15.13 -1.00 7.06
N VAL A 264 -14.67 0.24 7.09
CA VAL A 264 -14.31 0.94 8.35
C VAL A 264 -15.55 1.21 9.19
N GLY A 265 -16.65 1.66 8.58
CA GLY A 265 -17.91 1.92 9.29
C GLY A 265 -18.48 0.69 9.98
N ALA A 266 -18.32 -0.50 9.40
CA ALA A 266 -18.76 -1.76 9.99
C ALA A 266 -17.88 -2.20 11.19
N HIS A 267 -16.65 -1.71 11.32
CA HIS A 267 -15.65 -2.25 12.26
C HIS A 267 -15.00 -1.20 13.18
N ALA A 268 -15.40 0.08 13.11
CA ALA A 268 -14.82 1.16 13.91
C ALA A 268 -15.19 1.12 15.42
N LYS A 269 -16.11 0.24 15.80
CA LYS A 269 -16.63 0.13 17.19
C LYS A 269 -15.80 -0.81 18.06
#